data_47e8e60e650f83c82fd436f79eb6f62f
#
_entry.id   47e8e60e650f83c82fd436f79eb6f62f
#
_cell.length_a   1.000
_cell.length_b   1.000
_cell.length_c   1.000
_cell.angle_alpha   90.00
_cell.angle_beta   90.00
_cell.angle_gamma   90.00
#
_symmetry.space_group_name_H-M   'P 1'
#
loop_
_entity.id
_entity.type
_entity.pdbx_description
1 polymer ?
#
loop_
_entity_poly.entity_id
_entity_poly.type
_entity_poly.pdbx_seq_one_letter_code
_entity_poly.pdbx_strand_id
1 'polypeptide(L)'
;NQLNSTGIQYSREELDQLRQDSDHDLWVCELSDRYGSYGKIGLALVHRTVDVWTIRLLLMSCRTVSKGSGTVLLSFLGQEAARAGVRLCADFRRTDRNRQMLVTYQLANFRAVWRNGNDYRYENDMSSWHPYPDFITVTVDRDPRTQQD
;
A
#
# COMPACT_ATOMS: atom_id res chain seq x y z
N ASN A 1 10.08 13.43 3.44
CA ASN A 1 9.85 12.56 4.59
C ASN A 1 8.80 11.50 4.31
N GLN A 2 8.94 10.83 3.20
CA GLN A 2 8.08 9.69 2.84
C GLN A 2 8.89 8.41 2.87
N LEU A 3 8.25 7.35 3.34
CA LEU A 3 8.77 6.00 3.25
C LEU A 3 8.32 5.42 1.91
N ASN A 4 9.27 4.84 1.18
CA ASN A 4 9.04 4.29 -0.16
C ASN A 4 9.43 2.82 -0.17
N SER A 5 8.50 1.94 -0.53
CA SER A 5 8.69 0.50 -0.46
C SER A 5 9.70 -0.05 -1.48
N THR A 6 10.01 0.68 -2.53
CA THR A 6 10.94 0.20 -3.56
C THR A 6 12.09 1.15 -3.84
N GLY A 7 12.03 2.37 -3.33
CA GLY A 7 12.99 3.41 -3.67
C GLY A 7 12.82 3.99 -5.08
N ILE A 8 11.92 3.44 -5.87
CA ILE A 8 11.63 3.95 -7.21
C ILE A 8 10.84 5.24 -7.08
N GLN A 9 11.31 6.29 -7.74
CA GLN A 9 10.59 7.56 -7.80
C GLN A 9 9.91 7.66 -9.15
N TYR A 10 8.58 7.71 -9.11
CA TYR A 10 7.78 7.91 -10.30
C TYR A 10 7.60 9.39 -10.55
N SER A 11 7.81 9.83 -11.79
CA SER A 11 7.45 11.17 -12.20
C SER A 11 5.93 11.32 -12.23
N ARG A 12 5.46 12.57 -12.23
CA ARG A 12 4.03 12.84 -12.38
C ARG A 12 3.48 12.25 -13.69
N GLU A 13 4.25 12.36 -14.76
CA GLU A 13 3.87 11.82 -16.06
C GLU A 13 3.76 10.30 -16.04
N GLU A 14 4.71 9.63 -15.39
CA GLU A 14 4.68 8.17 -15.25
C GLU A 14 3.45 7.73 -14.45
N LEU A 15 3.14 8.41 -13.34
CA LEU A 15 1.95 8.11 -12.56
C LEU A 15 0.67 8.35 -13.36
N ASP A 16 0.60 9.42 -14.13
CA ASP A 16 -0.56 9.72 -14.96
C ASP A 16 -0.76 8.65 -16.04
N GLN A 17 0.31 8.15 -16.64
CA GLN A 17 0.24 7.05 -17.59
C GLN A 17 -0.27 5.77 -16.92
N LEU A 18 0.20 5.46 -15.72
CA LEU A 18 -0.23 4.28 -14.98
C LEU A 18 -1.70 4.39 -14.57
N ARG A 19 -2.18 5.59 -14.26
CA ARG A 19 -3.60 5.81 -13.95
C ARG A 19 -4.51 5.53 -15.13
N GLN A 20 -4.03 5.73 -16.34
CA GLN A 20 -4.78 5.47 -17.55
C GLN A 20 -4.75 4.01 -17.97
N ASP A 21 -3.83 3.25 -17.42
CA ASP A 21 -3.72 1.83 -17.67
C ASP A 21 -4.81 1.10 -16.86
N SER A 22 -5.69 0.38 -17.55
CA SER A 22 -6.82 -0.32 -16.91
C SER A 22 -6.39 -1.39 -15.92
N ASP A 23 -5.12 -1.86 -15.98
CA ASP A 23 -4.59 -2.89 -15.09
C ASP A 23 -4.00 -2.33 -13.80
N HIS A 24 -3.96 -1.01 -13.65
CA HIS A 24 -3.39 -0.36 -12.47
C HIS A 24 -4.44 0.46 -11.75
N ASP A 25 -4.41 0.40 -10.42
CA ASP A 25 -5.19 1.28 -9.53
C ASP A 25 -4.24 2.06 -8.65
N LEU A 26 -4.59 3.31 -8.41
CA LEU A 26 -3.93 4.16 -7.45
C LEU A 26 -4.88 4.36 -6.26
N TRP A 27 -4.45 3.92 -5.07
CA TRP A 27 -5.22 4.06 -3.85
C TRP A 27 -4.59 5.14 -2.99
N VAL A 28 -5.42 5.99 -2.42
CA VAL A 28 -5.00 7.11 -1.57
C VAL A 28 -5.60 6.94 -0.19
N CYS A 29 -4.77 7.11 0.84
CA CYS A 29 -5.18 6.98 2.23
C CYS A 29 -5.11 8.34 2.91
N GLU A 30 -6.19 8.72 3.59
CA GLU A 30 -6.27 9.92 4.41
C GLU A 30 -6.49 9.53 5.87
N LEU A 31 -5.90 10.32 6.77
CA LEU A 31 -5.97 10.07 8.20
C LEU A 31 -6.47 11.31 8.92
N SER A 32 -7.37 11.12 9.88
CA SER A 32 -7.74 12.16 10.85
C SER A 32 -7.87 11.57 12.25
N ASP A 33 -7.71 12.40 13.26
CA ASP A 33 -7.96 12.05 14.64
C ASP A 33 -8.70 13.22 15.32
N ARG A 34 -8.85 13.15 16.63
CA ARG A 34 -9.56 14.20 17.39
C ARG A 34 -8.89 15.57 17.31
N TYR A 35 -7.63 15.63 16.92
CA TYR A 35 -6.90 16.88 16.79
C TYR A 35 -6.97 17.47 15.39
N GLY A 36 -7.54 16.77 14.42
CA GLY A 36 -7.74 17.24 13.07
C GLY A 36 -7.30 16.28 12.00
N SER A 37 -7.18 16.80 10.78
CA SER A 37 -6.79 16.01 9.61
C SER A 37 -5.28 16.11 9.39
N TYR A 38 -4.68 14.96 9.08
CA TYR A 38 -3.30 14.88 8.60
C TYR A 38 -3.23 14.89 7.06
N GLY A 39 -4.39 14.94 6.41
CA GLY A 39 -4.48 14.91 4.96
C GLY A 39 -4.14 13.57 4.37
N LYS A 40 -3.64 13.57 3.15
CA LYS A 40 -3.23 12.36 2.45
C LYS A 40 -1.90 11.87 3.01
N ILE A 41 -1.90 10.67 3.58
CA ILE A 41 -0.75 10.15 4.30
C ILE A 41 -0.15 8.91 3.65
N GLY A 42 -0.83 8.33 2.68
CA GLY A 42 -0.36 7.13 2.01
C GLY A 42 -0.90 6.99 0.61
N LEU A 43 -0.15 6.26 -0.20
CA LEU A 43 -0.49 5.98 -1.59
C LEU A 43 -0.01 4.58 -1.92
N ALA A 44 -0.87 3.80 -2.58
CA ALA A 44 -0.51 2.48 -3.07
C ALA A 44 -0.82 2.39 -4.56
N LEU A 45 0.19 2.00 -5.34
CA LEU A 45 0.03 1.66 -6.75
C LEU A 45 -0.11 0.15 -6.86
N VAL A 46 -1.22 -0.31 -7.38
CA VAL A 46 -1.55 -1.74 -7.45
C VAL A 46 -1.72 -2.15 -8.91
N HIS A 47 -0.96 -3.17 -9.31
CA HIS A 47 -1.12 -3.82 -10.60
C HIS A 47 -2.06 -5.01 -10.43
N ARG A 48 -3.11 -5.09 -11.25
CA ARG A 48 -4.11 -6.15 -11.17
C ARG A 48 -3.93 -7.13 -12.32
N THR A 49 -3.88 -8.41 -11.98
CA THR A 49 -4.07 -9.49 -12.94
C THR A 49 -5.31 -10.30 -12.51
N VAL A 50 -5.67 -11.29 -13.31
CA VAL A 50 -6.85 -12.12 -13.02
C VAL A 50 -6.68 -12.92 -11.73
N ASP A 51 -5.44 -13.25 -11.33
CA ASP A 51 -5.15 -14.12 -10.19
C ASP A 51 -4.58 -13.40 -8.99
N VAL A 52 -3.91 -12.27 -9.22
CA VAL A 52 -3.13 -11.60 -8.18
C VAL A 52 -3.12 -10.09 -8.37
N TRP A 53 -3.21 -9.39 -7.25
CA TRP A 53 -2.95 -7.96 -7.18
C TRP A 53 -1.56 -7.78 -6.58
N THR A 54 -0.74 -6.94 -7.20
CA THR A 54 0.62 -6.67 -6.74
C THR A 54 0.76 -5.19 -6.41
N ILE A 55 1.09 -4.90 -5.16
CA ILE A 55 1.44 -3.54 -4.75
C ILE A 55 2.83 -3.25 -5.31
N ARG A 56 2.88 -2.40 -6.33
CA ARG A 56 4.13 -2.02 -7.01
C ARG A 56 4.87 -0.93 -6.28
N LEU A 57 4.14 -0.10 -5.55
CA LEU A 57 4.68 1.02 -4.80
C LEU A 57 3.78 1.29 -3.61
N LEU A 58 4.37 1.48 -2.45
CA LEU A 58 3.70 1.97 -1.26
C LEU A 58 4.49 3.16 -0.73
N LEU A 59 3.84 4.32 -0.69
CA LEU A 59 4.39 5.53 -0.09
C LEU A 59 3.62 5.85 1.18
N MET A 60 4.33 6.12 2.26
CA MET A 60 3.72 6.45 3.54
C MET A 60 4.41 7.66 4.16
N SER A 61 3.62 8.50 4.83
CA SER A 61 4.17 9.58 5.63
C SER A 61 4.88 9.01 6.86
N CYS A 62 6.11 9.44 7.10
CA CYS A 62 6.85 9.03 8.30
C CYS A 62 6.14 9.43 9.59
N ARG A 63 5.38 10.54 9.57
CA ARG A 63 4.70 11.04 10.76
C ARG A 63 3.55 10.15 11.22
N THR A 64 2.94 9.43 10.32
CA THR A 64 1.72 8.67 10.59
C THR A 64 1.92 7.17 10.62
N VAL A 65 3.06 6.67 10.13
CA VAL A 65 3.32 5.23 10.10
C VAL A 65 3.35 4.64 11.51
N SER A 66 3.84 5.39 12.49
CA SER A 66 3.83 4.97 13.90
C SER A 66 2.42 4.91 14.50
N LYS A 67 1.43 5.50 13.83
CA LYS A 67 0.02 5.44 14.26
C LYS A 67 -0.70 4.22 13.67
N GLY A 68 0.00 3.36 12.95
CA GLY A 68 -0.57 2.16 12.36
C GLY A 68 -1.24 2.37 11.01
N SER A 69 -1.07 3.53 10.40
CA SER A 69 -1.74 3.85 9.12
C SER A 69 -1.34 2.90 7.99
N GLY A 70 -0.09 2.46 7.98
CA GLY A 70 0.39 1.51 6.96
C GLY A 70 -0.30 0.16 7.05
N THR A 71 -0.43 -0.39 8.25
CA THR A 71 -1.13 -1.66 8.44
C THR A 71 -2.61 -1.55 8.10
N VAL A 72 -3.22 -0.40 8.37
CA VAL A 72 -4.63 -0.16 8.02
C VAL A 72 -4.81 -0.15 6.50
N LEU A 73 -3.95 0.58 5.78
CA LEU A 73 -4.02 0.62 4.31
C LEU A 73 -3.81 -0.77 3.72
N LEU A 74 -2.81 -1.50 4.20
CA LEU A 74 -2.52 -2.85 3.71
C LEU A 74 -3.66 -3.82 4.03
N SER A 75 -4.26 -3.72 5.21
CA SER A 75 -5.42 -4.54 5.57
C SER A 75 -6.62 -4.23 4.70
N PHE A 76 -6.84 -2.96 4.39
CA PHE A 76 -7.91 -2.56 3.47
C PHE A 76 -7.71 -3.19 2.09
N LEU A 77 -6.51 -3.10 1.53
CA LEU A 77 -6.20 -3.68 0.23
C LEU A 77 -6.34 -5.21 0.25
N GLY A 78 -5.94 -5.85 1.35
CA GLY A 78 -6.12 -7.28 1.53
C GLY A 78 -7.59 -7.69 1.51
N GLN A 79 -8.45 -6.93 2.19
CA GLN A 79 -9.89 -7.20 2.18
C GLN A 79 -10.49 -7.01 0.79
N GLU A 80 -10.06 -5.98 0.06
CA GLU A 80 -10.52 -5.77 -1.32
C GLU A 80 -10.07 -6.91 -2.24
N ALA A 81 -8.83 -7.36 -2.10
CA ALA A 81 -8.32 -8.51 -2.86
C ALA A 81 -9.11 -9.78 -2.54
N ALA A 82 -9.43 -10.00 -1.27
CA ALA A 82 -10.23 -11.15 -0.85
C ALA A 82 -11.64 -11.11 -1.45
N ARG A 83 -12.26 -9.95 -1.51
CA ARG A 83 -13.58 -9.80 -2.17
C ARG A 83 -13.50 -10.09 -3.65
N ALA A 84 -12.39 -9.74 -4.29
CA ALA A 84 -12.16 -10.01 -5.71
C ALA A 84 -11.76 -11.47 -5.96
N GLY A 85 -11.49 -12.25 -4.91
CA GLY A 85 -11.06 -13.64 -5.04
C GLY A 85 -9.63 -13.80 -5.54
N VAL A 86 -8.76 -12.83 -5.27
CA VAL A 86 -7.37 -12.83 -5.75
C VAL A 86 -6.40 -12.82 -4.59
N ARG A 87 -5.15 -13.17 -4.87
CA ARG A 87 -4.04 -13.06 -3.92
C ARG A 87 -3.53 -11.61 -3.90
N LEU A 88 -2.91 -11.21 -2.80
CA LEU A 88 -2.28 -9.90 -2.67
C LEU A 88 -0.78 -10.08 -2.44
N CYS A 89 0.01 -9.57 -3.36
CA CYS A 89 1.47 -9.56 -3.29
C CYS A 89 1.98 -8.12 -3.26
N ALA A 90 3.24 -7.96 -2.91
CA ALA A 90 3.90 -6.66 -2.90
C ALA A 90 5.35 -6.79 -3.34
N ASP A 91 5.78 -5.88 -4.19
CA ASP A 91 7.20 -5.72 -4.51
C ASP A 91 7.83 -4.82 -3.44
N PHE A 92 8.99 -5.23 -2.95
CA PHE A 92 9.73 -4.47 -1.95
C PHE A 92 11.21 -4.47 -2.31
N ARG A 93 11.84 -3.31 -2.27
CA ARG A 93 13.30 -3.20 -2.37
C ARG A 93 13.83 -2.57 -1.09
N ARG A 94 14.66 -3.33 -0.39
CA ARG A 94 15.28 -2.85 0.84
C ARG A 94 16.28 -1.75 0.54
N THR A 95 16.13 -0.64 1.25
CA THR A 95 17.07 0.47 1.23
C THR A 95 17.47 0.78 2.68
N ASP A 96 18.42 1.68 2.87
CA ASP A 96 18.81 2.15 4.19
C ASP A 96 17.75 3.06 4.85
N ARG A 97 16.67 3.40 4.13
CA ARG A 97 15.66 4.35 4.60
C ARG A 97 14.27 3.74 4.76
N ASN A 98 14.04 2.50 4.36
CA ASN A 98 12.70 1.95 4.34
C ASN A 98 12.49 0.74 5.24
N ARG A 99 13.29 0.60 6.28
CA ARG A 99 13.13 -0.51 7.23
C ARG A 99 11.76 -0.54 7.90
N GLN A 100 11.18 0.64 8.18
CA GLN A 100 9.84 0.71 8.76
C GLN A 100 8.78 0.14 7.82
N MET A 101 8.99 0.23 6.52
CA MET A 101 8.07 -0.39 5.56
C MET A 101 8.13 -1.91 5.62
N LEU A 102 9.33 -2.46 5.80
CA LEU A 102 9.49 -3.90 6.02
C LEU A 102 8.68 -4.37 7.22
N VAL A 103 8.83 -3.66 8.35
CA VAL A 103 8.09 -3.96 9.57
C VAL A 103 6.58 -3.81 9.34
N THR A 104 6.17 -2.78 8.62
CA THR A 104 4.76 -2.53 8.29
C THR A 104 4.16 -3.71 7.51
N TYR A 105 4.87 -4.21 6.49
CA TYR A 105 4.41 -5.38 5.75
C TYR A 105 4.30 -6.61 6.66
N GLN A 106 5.31 -6.84 7.50
CA GLN A 106 5.29 -7.99 8.41
C GLN A 106 4.13 -7.92 9.40
N LEU A 107 3.87 -6.73 9.96
CA LEU A 107 2.75 -6.52 10.87
C LEU A 107 1.40 -6.70 10.19
N ALA A 108 1.31 -6.46 8.88
CA ALA A 108 0.11 -6.65 8.10
C ALA A 108 -0.01 -8.07 7.53
N ASN A 109 0.75 -9.02 8.07
CA ASN A 109 0.70 -10.44 7.71
C ASN A 109 1.21 -10.75 6.29
N PHE A 110 2.15 -9.97 5.82
CA PHE A 110 2.92 -10.31 4.63
C PHE A 110 4.17 -11.08 5.02
N ARG A 111 4.56 -12.01 4.18
CA ARG A 111 5.83 -12.75 4.32
C ARG A 111 6.55 -12.79 3.00
N ALA A 112 7.88 -12.87 3.05
CA ALA A 112 8.69 -12.99 1.86
C ALA A 112 8.50 -14.37 1.24
N VAL A 113 8.11 -14.40 -0.04
CA VAL A 113 7.99 -15.64 -0.82
C VAL A 113 9.09 -15.74 -1.88
N TRP A 114 9.81 -14.66 -2.12
CA TRP A 114 10.93 -14.61 -3.04
C TRP A 114 11.88 -13.50 -2.64
N ARG A 115 13.16 -13.73 -2.84
CA ARG A 115 14.19 -12.74 -2.57
C ARG A 115 15.34 -12.88 -3.56
N ASN A 116 15.85 -11.75 -4.02
CA ASN A 116 17.10 -11.67 -4.79
C ASN A 116 17.84 -10.40 -4.36
N GLY A 117 18.89 -10.56 -3.53
CA GLY A 117 19.60 -9.42 -2.96
C GLY A 117 18.69 -8.58 -2.10
N ASN A 118 18.50 -7.32 -2.48
CA ASN A 118 17.64 -6.38 -1.78
C ASN A 118 16.20 -6.36 -2.30
N ASP A 119 15.92 -7.12 -3.34
CA ASP A 119 14.59 -7.21 -3.92
C ASP A 119 13.83 -8.38 -3.30
N TYR A 120 12.61 -8.10 -2.86
CA TYR A 120 11.73 -9.08 -2.23
C TYR A 120 10.39 -9.07 -2.92
N ARG A 121 9.75 -10.24 -2.91
CA ARG A 121 8.30 -10.32 -3.13
C ARG A 121 7.67 -10.80 -1.84
N TYR A 122 6.73 -10.01 -1.34
CA TYR A 122 5.91 -10.37 -0.20
C TYR A 122 4.55 -10.84 -0.66
N GLU A 123 3.97 -11.74 0.11
CA GLU A 123 2.59 -12.17 -0.12
C GLU A 123 1.84 -12.14 1.20
N ASN A 124 0.62 -11.59 1.17
CA ASN A 124 -0.27 -11.58 2.32
C ASN A 124 -0.84 -12.98 2.54
N ASP A 125 -0.96 -13.42 3.80
CA ASP A 125 -1.49 -14.73 4.12
C ASP A 125 -3.02 -14.81 3.97
N MET A 126 -3.69 -13.67 3.82
CA MET A 126 -5.14 -13.56 3.60
C MET A 126 -6.00 -14.13 4.74
N SER A 127 -5.40 -14.40 5.89
CA SER A 127 -6.09 -15.10 6.99
C SER A 127 -6.70 -14.16 8.01
N SER A 128 -6.18 -12.95 8.14
CA SER A 128 -6.65 -12.00 9.16
C SER A 128 -6.29 -10.57 8.77
N TRP A 129 -7.05 -9.63 9.35
CA TRP A 129 -6.87 -8.20 9.11
C TRP A 129 -6.74 -7.48 10.43
N HIS A 130 -5.88 -6.47 10.48
CA HIS A 130 -5.76 -5.63 11.66
C HIS A 130 -6.98 -4.71 11.76
N PRO A 131 -7.59 -4.60 12.96
CA PRO A 131 -8.67 -3.65 13.15
C PRO A 131 -8.13 -2.23 13.08
N TYR A 132 -9.01 -1.30 12.71
CA TYR A 132 -8.66 0.10 12.73
C TYR A 132 -8.51 0.57 14.18
N PRO A 133 -7.48 1.36 14.49
CA PRO A 133 -7.38 1.96 15.82
C PRO A 133 -8.58 2.85 16.13
N ASP A 134 -9.10 2.76 17.36
CA ASP A 134 -10.33 3.45 17.75
C ASP A 134 -10.20 4.97 17.75
N PHE A 135 -8.97 5.47 17.92
CA PHE A 135 -8.72 6.90 18.08
C PHE A 135 -8.41 7.62 16.76
N ILE A 136 -8.44 6.92 15.65
CA ILE A 136 -8.18 7.51 14.34
C ILE A 136 -9.28 7.15 13.36
N THR A 137 -9.53 8.04 12.40
CA THR A 137 -10.39 7.79 11.25
C THR A 137 -9.50 7.69 10.03
N VAL A 138 -9.65 6.58 9.31
CA VAL A 138 -8.89 6.31 8.09
C VAL A 138 -9.85 6.18 6.94
N THR A 139 -9.61 6.94 5.89
CA THR A 139 -10.36 6.86 4.65
C THR A 139 -9.42 6.39 3.56
N VAL A 140 -9.80 5.33 2.85
CA VAL A 140 -9.02 4.79 1.74
C VAL A 140 -9.90 4.82 0.51
N ASP A 141 -9.51 5.60 -0.47
CA ASP A 141 -10.24 5.75 -1.72
C ASP A 141 -9.35 5.40 -2.90
N ARG A 142 -9.94 4.73 -3.87
CA ARG A 142 -9.31 4.55 -5.17
C ARG A 142 -9.40 5.88 -5.92
N ASP A 143 -8.27 6.30 -6.53
CA ASP A 143 -8.26 7.52 -7.33
C ASP A 143 -9.30 7.39 -8.45
N PRO A 144 -10.29 8.30 -8.55
CA PRO A 144 -11.35 8.20 -9.56
C PRO A 144 -10.81 8.13 -10.99
N ARG A 145 -9.63 8.67 -11.24
CA ARG A 145 -9.01 8.65 -12.57
C ARG A 145 -8.58 7.25 -13.00
N THR A 146 -8.41 6.33 -12.06
CA THR A 146 -8.07 4.94 -12.37
C THR A 146 -9.30 4.11 -12.74
N GLN A 147 -10.50 4.68 -12.63
CA GLN A 147 -11.76 4.00 -12.95
C GLN A 147 -12.27 4.29 -14.36
N GLN A 148 -11.60 5.16 -15.08
CA GLN A 148 -12.00 5.50 -16.44
C GLN A 148 -11.55 4.41 -17.41
N ASP A 149 -12.50 3.76 -18.00
CA ASP A 149 -12.28 2.76 -19.05
C ASP A 149 -11.96 3.42 -20.38
#